data_96cb07a45c7616911a0539ea1ef5055c
#
_entry.id   96cb07a45c7616911a0539ea1ef5055c
#
_cell.length_a   1.000
_cell.length_b   1.000
_cell.length_c   1.000
_cell.angle_alpha   90.00
_cell.angle_beta   90.00
_cell.angle_gamma   90.00
#
_symmetry.space_group_name_H-M   'P 1'
#
loop_
_entity.id
_entity.type
_entity.pdbx_description
1 polymer ?
#
loop_
_entity_poly.entity_id
_entity_poly.type
_entity_poly.pdbx_seq_one_letter_code
_entity_poly.pdbx_strand_id
1 'polypeptide(L)'
;IVRYIYKGVKAMKPWVKVSTCPVGKYRDTSRYPSRGWNAFFTVYQDPQGWMGEGIMDQIYPMMYFQGNNFYPFALDWQEQSNGRQVVPGLGIYFLHPDEGKWTRDEIDRQMNFIRSQKMAGEGHYRVKYLMENTQGIYDELAENFYAYPALQPPMPWLDNVPPTAPSELKVTDINNGYTELKWQAATDHDSRNNPLYVIYASNEFPVDTNRPENIVAQGVRETSYIYAPILPWNAKKHFAVTAIDRCGNESAAVQK
;
A
#
# COMPACT_ATOMS: atom_id res chain seq x y z
N ILE A 1 6.46 -22.52 14.48
CA ILE A 1 7.48 -21.65 13.83
C ILE A 1 6.90 -20.24 13.65
N VAL A 2 5.76 -20.04 12.95
CA VAL A 2 5.19 -18.71 12.64
C VAL A 2 5.02 -17.85 13.90
N ARG A 3 4.36 -18.38 14.94
CA ARG A 3 4.19 -17.67 16.22
C ARG A 3 5.52 -17.26 16.88
N TYR A 4 6.53 -18.10 16.79
CA TYR A 4 7.85 -17.81 17.33
C TYR A 4 8.52 -16.65 16.61
N ILE A 5 8.50 -16.68 15.26
CA ILE A 5 9.05 -15.60 14.43
C ILE A 5 8.29 -14.30 14.69
N TYR A 6 6.95 -14.33 14.68
CA TYR A 6 6.13 -13.14 14.91
C TYR A 6 6.44 -12.49 16.26
N LYS A 7 6.43 -13.27 17.34
CA LYS A 7 6.75 -12.78 18.69
C LYS A 7 8.16 -12.21 18.76
N GLY A 8 9.15 -12.86 18.15
CA GLY A 8 10.54 -12.38 18.12
C GLY A 8 10.68 -11.04 17.41
N VAL A 9 10.05 -10.90 16.22
CA VAL A 9 10.07 -9.63 15.46
C VAL A 9 9.38 -8.53 16.25
N LYS A 10 8.18 -8.80 16.81
CA LYS A 10 7.41 -7.79 17.55
C LYS A 10 8.07 -7.36 18.86
N ALA A 11 8.82 -8.24 19.50
CA ALA A 11 9.59 -7.89 20.69
C ALA A 11 10.74 -6.91 20.39
N MET A 12 11.32 -6.98 19.20
CA MET A 12 12.42 -6.10 18.77
C MET A 12 11.93 -4.83 18.10
N LYS A 13 10.98 -4.96 17.15
CA LYS A 13 10.46 -3.88 16.31
C LYS A 13 8.96 -4.09 16.07
N PRO A 14 8.10 -3.63 17.00
CA PRO A 14 6.66 -3.92 16.95
C PRO A 14 5.98 -3.41 15.67
N TRP A 15 6.46 -2.34 15.05
CA TRP A 15 5.93 -1.75 13.82
C TRP A 15 6.30 -2.50 12.53
N VAL A 16 7.25 -3.44 12.56
CA VAL A 16 7.64 -4.20 11.37
C VAL A 16 6.55 -5.20 11.00
N LYS A 17 6.05 -5.14 9.76
CA LYS A 17 5.08 -6.10 9.24
C LYS A 17 5.72 -7.48 9.08
N VAL A 18 5.07 -8.50 9.62
CA VAL A 18 5.42 -9.91 9.36
C VAL A 18 4.46 -10.44 8.32
N SER A 19 5.00 -10.92 7.21
CA SER A 19 4.20 -11.39 6.07
C SER A 19 4.62 -12.78 5.60
N THR A 20 3.72 -13.42 4.83
CA THR A 20 3.99 -14.70 4.15
C THR A 20 3.36 -14.70 2.77
N CYS A 21 3.91 -15.55 1.87
CA CYS A 21 3.39 -15.78 0.52
C CYS A 21 2.83 -17.21 0.43
N PRO A 22 1.58 -17.45 0.86
CA PRO A 22 0.98 -18.78 0.78
C PRO A 22 0.57 -19.14 -0.64
N VAL A 23 0.25 -20.43 -0.86
CA VAL A 23 -0.43 -20.85 -2.08
C VAL A 23 -1.71 -20.04 -2.27
N GLY A 24 -2.01 -19.64 -3.50
CA GLY A 24 -3.03 -18.66 -3.84
C GLY A 24 -4.48 -19.04 -3.49
N LYS A 25 -4.76 -20.32 -3.22
CA LYS A 25 -6.06 -20.80 -2.73
C LYS A 25 -5.89 -21.36 -1.32
N TYR A 26 -6.72 -20.93 -0.37
CA TYR A 26 -6.62 -21.46 0.99
C TYR A 26 -7.16 -22.91 1.05
N ARG A 27 -8.41 -23.10 0.70
CA ARG A 27 -9.13 -24.38 0.59
C ARG A 27 -10.37 -24.19 -0.27
N ASP A 28 -11.25 -25.18 -0.34
CA ASP A 28 -12.55 -25.01 -0.97
C ASP A 28 -13.33 -23.87 -0.32
N THR A 29 -13.99 -23.07 -1.16
CA THR A 29 -14.91 -22.04 -0.71
C THR A 29 -16.35 -22.47 -0.99
N SER A 30 -17.32 -21.80 -0.37
CA SER A 30 -18.75 -22.00 -0.69
C SER A 30 -19.09 -21.58 -2.13
N ARG A 31 -18.24 -20.75 -2.76
CA ARG A 31 -18.42 -20.23 -4.12
C ARG A 31 -17.80 -21.11 -5.19
N TYR A 32 -16.65 -21.72 -4.88
CA TYR A 32 -15.89 -22.47 -5.87
C TYR A 32 -14.93 -23.49 -5.20
N PRO A 33 -14.81 -24.73 -5.73
CA PRO A 33 -13.86 -25.71 -5.21
C PRO A 33 -12.42 -25.35 -5.56
N SER A 34 -11.48 -25.63 -4.66
CA SER A 34 -10.06 -25.23 -4.76
C SER A 34 -9.23 -26.08 -5.72
N ARG A 35 -9.79 -26.82 -6.60
CA ARG A 35 -9.10 -27.74 -7.53
C ARG A 35 -7.60 -27.48 -7.67
N GLY A 36 -6.77 -28.52 -7.48
CA GLY A 36 -5.32 -28.42 -7.50
C GLY A 36 -4.73 -28.05 -6.13
N TRP A 37 -3.61 -27.39 -6.15
CA TRP A 37 -2.89 -27.01 -4.93
C TRP A 37 -3.68 -25.97 -4.14
N ASN A 38 -3.78 -26.21 -2.82
CA ASN A 38 -4.27 -25.24 -1.86
C ASN A 38 -3.37 -25.20 -0.62
N ALA A 39 -3.44 -24.11 0.12
CA ALA A 39 -2.56 -23.85 1.25
C ALA A 39 -2.81 -24.85 2.40
N PHE A 40 -4.07 -25.09 2.74
CA PHE A 40 -4.43 -25.80 3.96
C PHE A 40 -4.20 -27.32 3.84
N PHE A 41 -4.81 -27.98 2.86
CA PHE A 41 -4.78 -29.44 2.76
C PHE A 41 -3.56 -29.97 2.01
N THR A 42 -3.04 -29.23 1.02
CA THR A 42 -1.98 -29.75 0.17
C THR A 42 -0.58 -29.46 0.70
N VAL A 43 -0.36 -28.26 1.27
CA VAL A 43 0.96 -27.84 1.76
C VAL A 43 0.98 -27.49 3.24
N TYR A 44 -0.11 -27.77 3.96
CA TYR A 44 -0.21 -27.63 5.41
C TYR A 44 0.14 -26.24 5.93
N GLN A 45 -0.26 -25.20 5.17
CA GLN A 45 -0.19 -23.80 5.56
C GLN A 45 -1.56 -23.35 6.06
N ASP A 46 -1.59 -22.65 7.19
CA ASP A 46 -2.83 -22.11 7.77
C ASP A 46 -2.80 -20.55 7.88
N PRO A 47 -2.65 -19.82 6.77
CA PRO A 47 -2.53 -18.37 6.83
C PRO A 47 -3.77 -17.65 7.36
N GLN A 48 -4.98 -18.17 7.09
CA GLN A 48 -6.20 -17.61 7.66
C GLN A 48 -6.23 -17.80 9.18
N GLY A 49 -5.82 -18.96 9.69
CA GLY A 49 -5.66 -19.20 11.12
C GLY A 49 -4.60 -18.27 11.73
N TRP A 50 -3.46 -18.05 11.07
CA TRP A 50 -2.43 -17.13 11.58
C TRP A 50 -2.89 -15.67 11.64
N MET A 51 -3.69 -15.22 10.67
CA MET A 51 -4.33 -13.90 10.72
C MET A 51 -5.36 -13.82 11.86
N GLY A 52 -6.19 -14.86 12.01
CA GLY A 52 -7.18 -14.97 13.09
C GLY A 52 -6.56 -15.01 14.49
N GLU A 53 -5.40 -15.67 14.65
CA GLU A 53 -4.63 -15.66 15.89
C GLU A 53 -3.86 -14.33 16.13
N GLY A 54 -3.82 -13.43 15.17
CA GLY A 54 -3.08 -12.19 15.26
C GLY A 54 -1.55 -12.34 15.19
N ILE A 55 -1.06 -13.44 14.59
CA ILE A 55 0.38 -13.73 14.44
C ILE A 55 0.88 -13.57 12.99
N MET A 56 0.14 -12.79 12.20
CA MET A 56 0.49 -12.42 10.83
C MET A 56 -0.11 -11.04 10.53
N ASP A 57 0.67 -10.12 10.01
CA ASP A 57 0.19 -8.77 9.70
C ASP A 57 -0.31 -8.65 8.27
N GLN A 58 0.30 -9.39 7.35
CA GLN A 58 0.04 -9.26 5.93
C GLN A 58 0.27 -10.58 5.21
N ILE A 59 -0.52 -10.88 4.18
CA ILE A 59 -0.30 -12.03 3.31
C ILE A 59 -0.23 -11.64 1.84
N TYR A 60 0.61 -12.36 1.10
CA TYR A 60 0.77 -12.25 -0.35
C TYR A 60 0.41 -13.60 -1.01
N PRO A 61 -0.88 -13.97 -1.08
CA PRO A 61 -1.25 -15.25 -1.69
C PRO A 61 -0.82 -15.26 -3.16
N MET A 62 -0.14 -16.33 -3.59
CA MET A 62 0.37 -16.50 -4.96
C MET A 62 -0.77 -16.82 -5.91
N MET A 63 -1.54 -15.80 -6.31
CA MET A 63 -2.78 -15.96 -7.06
C MET A 63 -2.56 -15.88 -8.57
N TYR A 64 -1.71 -16.75 -9.09
CA TYR A 64 -1.34 -16.81 -10.50
C TYR A 64 -2.39 -17.58 -11.31
N PHE A 65 -3.63 -17.10 -11.28
CA PHE A 65 -4.81 -17.76 -11.84
C PHE A 65 -5.69 -16.75 -12.60
N GLN A 66 -6.64 -17.26 -13.38
CA GLN A 66 -7.65 -16.45 -14.09
C GLN A 66 -9.08 -16.88 -13.68
N GLY A 67 -10.04 -15.99 -13.90
CA GLY A 67 -11.46 -16.28 -13.78
C GLY A 67 -11.85 -16.88 -12.42
N ASN A 68 -12.60 -17.97 -12.44
CA ASN A 68 -13.10 -18.62 -11.22
C ASN A 68 -11.99 -19.21 -10.31
N ASN A 69 -10.77 -19.30 -10.81
CA ASN A 69 -9.64 -19.68 -9.98
C ASN A 69 -9.00 -18.47 -9.27
N PHE A 70 -9.32 -17.24 -9.65
CA PHE A 70 -8.83 -16.00 -9.04
C PHE A 70 -9.90 -15.35 -8.16
N TYR A 71 -10.99 -14.85 -8.74
CA TYR A 71 -11.93 -13.95 -8.08
C TYR A 71 -12.60 -14.51 -6.81
N PRO A 72 -13.12 -15.75 -6.79
CA PRO A 72 -13.72 -16.30 -5.58
C PRO A 72 -12.72 -16.47 -4.44
N PHE A 73 -11.46 -16.79 -4.76
CA PHE A 73 -10.41 -17.02 -3.76
C PHE A 73 -9.79 -15.70 -3.28
N ALA A 74 -9.67 -14.69 -4.14
CA ALA A 74 -9.25 -13.35 -3.71
C ALA A 74 -10.26 -12.78 -2.71
N LEU A 75 -11.56 -12.96 -2.97
CA LEU A 75 -12.61 -12.54 -2.06
C LEU A 75 -12.58 -13.34 -0.75
N ASP A 76 -12.35 -14.65 -0.79
CA ASP A 76 -12.20 -15.50 0.40
C ASP A 76 -11.04 -15.04 1.27
N TRP A 77 -9.88 -14.71 0.67
CA TRP A 77 -8.75 -14.13 1.40
C TRP A 77 -9.10 -12.84 2.11
N GLN A 78 -9.82 -11.93 1.45
CA GLN A 78 -10.22 -10.65 2.02
C GLN A 78 -11.26 -10.82 3.14
N GLU A 79 -12.28 -11.65 2.94
CA GLU A 79 -13.32 -11.92 3.93
C GLU A 79 -12.78 -12.60 5.19
N GLN A 80 -11.76 -13.46 5.04
CA GLN A 80 -11.12 -14.18 6.14
C GLN A 80 -9.86 -13.51 6.68
N SER A 81 -9.63 -12.24 6.31
CA SER A 81 -8.41 -11.51 6.69
C SER A 81 -8.31 -11.17 8.18
N ASN A 82 -9.43 -11.18 8.90
CA ASN A 82 -9.50 -10.74 10.31
C ASN A 82 -8.90 -9.32 10.51
N GLY A 83 -9.13 -8.43 9.55
CA GLY A 83 -8.60 -7.06 9.55
C GLY A 83 -7.11 -6.94 9.23
N ARG A 84 -6.44 -8.04 8.87
CA ARG A 84 -5.05 -8.04 8.39
C ARG A 84 -4.99 -7.69 6.91
N GLN A 85 -3.81 -7.33 6.42
CA GLN A 85 -3.63 -6.88 5.05
C GLN A 85 -3.52 -8.05 4.07
N VAL A 86 -4.33 -8.03 3.03
CA VAL A 86 -4.29 -8.99 1.92
C VAL A 86 -3.76 -8.28 0.67
N VAL A 87 -2.70 -8.84 0.09
CA VAL A 87 -2.01 -8.32 -1.10
C VAL A 87 -1.87 -9.46 -2.11
N PRO A 88 -2.86 -9.70 -2.99
CA PRO A 88 -2.79 -10.78 -3.97
C PRO A 88 -1.57 -10.66 -4.89
N GLY A 89 -0.84 -11.76 -5.05
CA GLY A 89 0.24 -11.86 -6.03
C GLY A 89 -0.32 -12.13 -7.42
N LEU A 90 -0.01 -11.27 -8.38
CA LEU A 90 -0.46 -11.37 -9.77
C LEU A 90 0.62 -12.01 -10.66
N GLY A 91 0.21 -12.96 -11.49
CA GLY A 91 1.11 -13.70 -12.36
C GLY A 91 1.41 -12.97 -13.67
N ILE A 92 2.03 -11.80 -13.63
CA ILE A 92 2.37 -11.03 -14.84
C ILE A 92 3.34 -11.75 -15.77
N TYR A 93 4.04 -12.78 -15.28
CA TYR A 93 4.89 -13.61 -16.15
C TYR A 93 4.08 -14.36 -17.22
N PHE A 94 2.82 -14.65 -16.95
CA PHE A 94 1.94 -15.28 -17.94
C PHE A 94 1.58 -14.38 -19.13
N LEU A 95 1.91 -13.08 -19.10
CA LEU A 95 1.82 -12.21 -20.26
C LEU A 95 2.83 -12.60 -21.35
N HIS A 96 3.94 -13.26 -20.98
CA HIS A 96 4.97 -13.65 -21.93
C HIS A 96 4.49 -14.85 -22.78
N PRO A 97 4.75 -14.85 -24.11
CA PRO A 97 4.28 -15.90 -25.02
C PRO A 97 4.75 -17.31 -24.67
N ASP A 98 5.94 -17.44 -24.07
CA ASP A 98 6.52 -18.73 -23.70
C ASP A 98 6.03 -19.27 -22.35
N GLU A 99 5.29 -18.45 -21.57
CA GLU A 99 4.83 -18.82 -20.24
C GLU A 99 3.34 -19.17 -20.22
N GLY A 100 2.44 -18.22 -20.46
CA GLY A 100 0.99 -18.45 -20.30
C GLY A 100 0.11 -17.81 -21.34
N LYS A 101 0.61 -16.88 -22.14
CA LYS A 101 -0.12 -16.16 -23.20
C LYS A 101 -1.37 -15.43 -22.70
N TRP A 102 -1.35 -14.92 -21.46
CA TRP A 102 -2.43 -14.07 -20.97
C TRP A 102 -2.43 -12.74 -21.71
N THR A 103 -3.58 -12.09 -21.73
CA THR A 103 -3.67 -10.69 -22.19
C THR A 103 -3.52 -9.75 -21.02
N ARG A 104 -3.00 -8.54 -21.26
CA ARG A 104 -2.90 -7.51 -20.21
C ARG A 104 -4.25 -7.20 -19.59
N ASP A 105 -5.35 -7.21 -20.34
CA ASP A 105 -6.71 -6.99 -19.85
C ASP A 105 -7.08 -7.89 -18.64
N GLU A 106 -6.51 -9.09 -18.55
CA GLU A 106 -6.75 -9.94 -17.38
C GLU A 106 -6.10 -9.36 -16.13
N ILE A 107 -4.86 -8.88 -16.24
CA ILE A 107 -4.15 -8.23 -15.13
C ILE A 107 -4.87 -6.95 -14.73
N ASP A 108 -5.29 -6.13 -15.69
CA ASP A 108 -6.03 -4.88 -15.46
C ASP A 108 -7.35 -5.15 -14.72
N ARG A 109 -8.09 -6.20 -15.12
CA ARG A 109 -9.31 -6.62 -14.42
C ARG A 109 -9.03 -7.10 -12.99
N GLN A 110 -7.96 -7.85 -12.77
CA GLN A 110 -7.58 -8.32 -11.44
C GLN A 110 -7.21 -7.14 -10.52
N MET A 111 -6.44 -6.17 -11.01
CA MET A 111 -6.08 -4.97 -10.25
C MET A 111 -7.32 -4.11 -9.93
N ASN A 112 -8.21 -3.89 -10.89
CA ASN A 112 -9.46 -3.18 -10.64
C ASN A 112 -10.34 -3.91 -9.60
N PHE A 113 -10.39 -5.23 -9.66
CA PHE A 113 -11.10 -6.02 -8.66
C PHE A 113 -10.50 -5.86 -7.26
N ILE A 114 -9.17 -5.98 -7.12
CA ILE A 114 -8.43 -5.80 -5.85
C ILE A 114 -8.78 -4.43 -5.24
N ARG A 115 -8.75 -3.37 -6.03
CA ARG A 115 -9.10 -2.01 -5.61
C ARG A 115 -10.57 -1.88 -5.21
N SER A 116 -11.49 -2.45 -6.00
CA SER A 116 -12.92 -2.44 -5.69
C SER A 116 -13.26 -3.14 -4.37
N GLN A 117 -12.48 -4.17 -4.02
CA GLN A 117 -12.61 -4.90 -2.76
C GLN A 117 -11.82 -4.25 -1.60
N LYS A 118 -11.18 -3.10 -1.82
CA LYS A 118 -10.38 -2.37 -0.82
C LYS A 118 -9.31 -3.25 -0.17
N MET A 119 -8.69 -4.12 -0.94
CA MET A 119 -7.53 -4.89 -0.50
C MET A 119 -6.32 -3.97 -0.32
N ALA A 120 -5.32 -4.40 0.44
CA ALA A 120 -4.20 -3.54 0.83
C ALA A 120 -3.21 -3.22 -0.31
N GLY A 121 -3.38 -3.82 -1.47
CA GLY A 121 -2.56 -3.64 -2.65
C GLY A 121 -2.42 -4.93 -3.44
N GLU A 122 -1.50 -4.95 -4.39
CA GLU A 122 -1.15 -6.12 -5.21
C GLU A 122 0.36 -6.28 -5.31
N GLY A 123 0.82 -7.52 -5.59
CA GLY A 123 2.22 -7.84 -5.86
C GLY A 123 2.37 -8.43 -7.25
N HIS A 124 3.42 -8.06 -7.99
CA HIS A 124 3.64 -8.51 -9.36
C HIS A 124 4.76 -9.55 -9.44
N TYR A 125 4.45 -10.77 -9.81
CA TYR A 125 5.43 -11.80 -10.04
C TYR A 125 5.63 -12.01 -11.54
N ARG A 126 6.80 -11.65 -12.11
CA ARG A 126 8.02 -11.19 -11.44
C ARG A 126 8.61 -9.95 -12.14
N VAL A 127 9.55 -9.28 -11.48
CA VAL A 127 10.18 -8.02 -11.92
C VAL A 127 10.76 -8.09 -13.34
N LYS A 128 11.26 -9.24 -13.80
CA LYS A 128 11.78 -9.42 -15.17
C LYS A 128 10.80 -8.86 -16.21
N TYR A 129 9.53 -9.20 -16.10
CA TYR A 129 8.52 -8.83 -17.11
C TYR A 129 8.07 -7.36 -17.01
N LEU A 130 8.29 -6.72 -15.85
CA LEU A 130 8.19 -5.27 -15.74
C LEU A 130 9.34 -4.59 -16.47
N MET A 131 10.58 -5.05 -16.26
CA MET A 131 11.76 -4.49 -16.93
C MET A 131 11.75 -4.69 -18.46
N GLU A 132 11.17 -5.77 -18.92
CA GLU A 132 10.97 -6.06 -20.35
C GLU A 132 9.73 -5.35 -20.94
N ASN A 133 8.96 -4.68 -20.10
CA ASN A 133 7.69 -4.04 -20.45
C ASN A 133 6.76 -4.97 -21.27
N THR A 134 6.66 -6.23 -20.87
CA THR A 134 5.91 -7.26 -21.59
C THR A 134 4.46 -6.84 -21.78
N GLN A 135 3.98 -6.76 -23.02
CA GLN A 135 2.67 -6.23 -23.43
C GLN A 135 2.36 -4.81 -22.90
N GLY A 136 3.38 -3.99 -22.63
CA GLY A 136 3.21 -2.63 -22.11
C GLY A 136 2.79 -2.57 -20.65
N ILE A 137 3.01 -3.62 -19.84
CA ILE A 137 2.58 -3.67 -18.43
C ILE A 137 3.26 -2.60 -17.58
N TYR A 138 4.54 -2.31 -17.82
CA TYR A 138 5.24 -1.27 -17.07
C TYR A 138 4.63 0.12 -17.31
N ASP A 139 4.39 0.46 -18.58
CA ASP A 139 3.79 1.74 -18.96
C ASP A 139 2.38 1.88 -18.38
N GLU A 140 1.56 0.82 -18.46
CA GLU A 140 0.22 0.80 -17.86
C GLU A 140 0.24 1.04 -16.34
N LEU A 141 1.19 0.41 -15.64
CA LEU A 141 1.34 0.63 -14.20
C LEU A 141 1.79 2.06 -13.91
N ALA A 142 2.78 2.57 -14.62
CA ALA A 142 3.38 3.87 -14.37
C ALA A 142 2.43 5.03 -14.73
N GLU A 143 1.70 4.92 -15.84
CA GLU A 143 0.88 6.01 -16.37
C GLU A 143 -0.58 5.98 -15.87
N ASN A 144 -1.06 4.81 -15.42
CA ASN A 144 -2.44 4.61 -14.98
C ASN A 144 -2.53 4.17 -13.51
N PHE A 145 -2.24 2.90 -13.20
CA PHE A 145 -2.50 2.36 -11.87
C PHE A 145 -1.67 3.00 -10.75
N TYR A 146 -0.43 3.38 -11.03
CA TYR A 146 0.49 4.00 -10.07
C TYR A 146 0.95 5.39 -10.51
N ALA A 147 0.13 6.09 -11.31
CA ALA A 147 0.41 7.45 -11.76
C ALA A 147 0.63 8.44 -10.60
N TYR A 148 0.06 8.13 -9.44
CA TYR A 148 0.19 8.92 -8.22
C TYR A 148 0.72 8.08 -7.06
N PRO A 149 1.47 8.69 -6.13
CA PRO A 149 1.94 7.99 -4.94
C PRO A 149 0.78 7.57 -4.04
N ALA A 150 0.99 6.54 -3.22
CA ALA A 150 0.04 6.09 -2.22
C ALA A 150 0.73 5.95 -0.87
N LEU A 151 0.01 6.23 0.20
CA LEU A 151 0.45 5.93 1.56
C LEU A 151 0.30 4.44 1.84
N GLN A 152 1.17 3.92 2.71
CA GLN A 152 1.03 2.55 3.17
C GLN A 152 -0.24 2.39 4.00
N PRO A 153 -1.03 1.31 3.78
CA PRO A 153 -2.18 1.04 4.61
C PRO A 153 -1.81 0.91 6.08
N PRO A 154 -2.60 1.49 7.02
CA PRO A 154 -2.31 1.45 8.44
C PRO A 154 -2.42 0.05 9.04
N MET A 155 -1.84 -0.12 10.22
CA MET A 155 -1.89 -1.34 11.02
C MET A 155 -2.63 -1.11 12.34
N PRO A 156 -3.96 -0.88 12.31
CA PRO A 156 -4.73 -0.49 13.50
C PRO A 156 -4.76 -1.57 14.60
N TRP A 157 -4.40 -2.81 14.28
CA TRP A 157 -4.25 -3.88 15.25
C TRP A 157 -2.96 -3.79 16.10
N LEU A 158 -2.01 -2.96 15.70
CA LEU A 158 -0.79 -2.68 16.45
C LEU A 158 -0.88 -1.33 17.16
N ASP A 159 -1.33 -0.33 16.44
CA ASP A 159 -1.54 1.03 16.91
C ASP A 159 -2.63 1.69 16.05
N ASN A 160 -3.58 2.36 16.68
CA ASN A 160 -4.66 3.09 16.02
C ASN A 160 -4.75 4.56 16.47
N VAL A 161 -3.69 5.06 17.10
CA VAL A 161 -3.63 6.45 17.59
C VAL A 161 -2.70 7.25 16.69
N PRO A 162 -3.23 8.16 15.85
CA PRO A 162 -2.39 8.99 15.00
C PRO A 162 -1.53 9.97 15.81
N PRO A 163 -0.42 10.45 15.26
CA PRO A 163 0.34 11.56 15.83
C PRO A 163 -0.51 12.82 15.97
N THR A 164 -0.04 13.79 16.76
CA THR A 164 -0.63 15.13 16.74
C THR A 164 -0.46 15.75 15.34
N ALA A 165 -1.35 16.65 14.97
CA ALA A 165 -1.18 17.43 13.74
C ALA A 165 0.08 18.32 13.84
N PRO A 166 0.84 18.52 12.75
CA PRO A 166 1.78 19.62 12.66
C PRO A 166 1.07 20.96 12.84
N SER A 167 1.79 22.00 13.25
CA SER A 167 1.18 23.31 13.47
C SER A 167 2.02 24.45 12.87
N GLU A 168 1.47 25.65 12.85
CA GLU A 168 2.13 26.87 12.40
C GLU A 168 2.78 26.77 11.00
N LEU A 169 2.05 26.19 10.02
CA LEU A 169 2.54 26.10 8.66
C LEU A 169 2.82 27.51 8.08
N LYS A 170 4.07 27.73 7.71
CA LYS A 170 4.53 28.91 6.98
C LYS A 170 4.83 28.52 5.54
N VAL A 171 4.29 29.29 4.61
CA VAL A 171 4.46 29.12 3.17
C VAL A 171 5.13 30.39 2.64
N THR A 172 6.30 30.26 2.02
CA THR A 172 7.10 31.41 1.56
C THR A 172 7.58 31.13 0.13
N ASP A 173 7.23 32.00 -0.79
CA ASP A 173 7.77 31.96 -2.15
C ASP A 173 9.23 32.42 -2.16
N ILE A 174 10.11 31.59 -2.72
CA ILE A 174 11.58 31.84 -2.70
C ILE A 174 12.20 32.15 -4.05
N ASN A 175 11.49 32.17 -5.11
CA ASN A 175 11.83 32.52 -6.50
C ASN A 175 11.57 31.35 -7.47
N ASN A 176 11.40 31.67 -8.74
CA ASN A 176 11.24 30.70 -9.86
C ASN A 176 10.14 29.66 -9.65
N GLY A 177 9.08 29.98 -8.88
CA GLY A 177 8.00 29.06 -8.57
C GLY A 177 8.31 28.04 -7.46
N TYR A 178 9.49 28.14 -6.83
CA TYR A 178 9.81 27.35 -5.64
C TYR A 178 9.13 27.93 -4.41
N THR A 179 8.64 27.05 -3.53
CA THR A 179 7.96 27.44 -2.31
C THR A 179 8.59 26.73 -1.12
N GLU A 180 9.02 27.46 -0.12
CA GLU A 180 9.49 26.91 1.15
C GLU A 180 8.32 26.73 2.12
N LEU A 181 8.19 25.53 2.65
CA LEU A 181 7.25 25.14 3.69
C LEU A 181 8.01 24.92 4.99
N LYS A 182 7.55 25.51 6.10
CA LYS A 182 8.07 25.27 7.46
C LYS A 182 6.90 25.10 8.42
N TRP A 183 7.03 24.18 9.37
CA TRP A 183 5.99 23.90 10.36
C TRP A 183 6.59 23.54 11.71
N GLN A 184 5.77 23.56 12.76
CA GLN A 184 6.13 23.04 14.08
C GLN A 184 5.94 21.53 14.09
N ALA A 185 6.87 20.83 14.76
CA ALA A 185 6.91 19.37 14.82
C ALA A 185 5.65 18.79 15.45
N ALA A 186 5.16 17.72 14.86
CA ALA A 186 4.20 16.82 15.47
C ALA A 186 4.86 15.92 16.53
N THR A 187 4.07 15.42 17.46
CA THR A 187 4.50 14.43 18.45
C THR A 187 3.68 13.16 18.33
N ASP A 188 4.29 12.05 18.66
CA ASP A 188 3.61 10.76 18.74
C ASP A 188 3.59 10.28 20.20
N HIS A 189 2.54 9.54 20.57
CA HIS A 189 2.45 8.93 21.91
C HIS A 189 3.54 7.86 22.11
N ASP A 190 3.99 7.18 21.03
CA ASP A 190 5.21 6.36 21.04
C ASP A 190 6.44 7.26 20.86
N SER A 191 6.88 7.87 21.95
CA SER A 191 7.99 8.84 22.00
C SER A 191 9.35 8.33 21.49
N ARG A 192 9.47 7.05 21.15
CA ARG A 192 10.72 6.46 20.64
C ARG A 192 11.01 6.85 19.18
N ASN A 193 10.03 7.38 18.48
CA ASN A 193 10.18 7.68 17.06
C ASN A 193 9.44 8.97 16.71
N ASN A 194 10.16 9.90 16.11
CA ASN A 194 9.52 11.06 15.51
C ASN A 194 8.66 10.61 14.33
N PRO A 195 7.44 11.13 14.18
CA PRO A 195 6.62 10.89 13.01
C PRO A 195 7.32 11.42 11.73
N LEU A 196 6.96 10.86 10.61
CA LEU A 196 7.33 11.37 9.28
C LEU A 196 6.23 12.30 8.80
N TYR A 197 6.55 13.14 7.81
CA TYR A 197 5.56 14.06 7.24
C TYR A 197 5.21 13.68 5.81
N VAL A 198 3.95 13.97 5.46
CA VAL A 198 3.44 13.91 4.10
C VAL A 198 3.07 15.33 3.68
N ILE A 199 3.52 15.72 2.50
CA ILE A 199 3.30 17.05 1.94
C ILE A 199 2.30 16.92 0.80
N TYR A 200 1.28 17.75 0.86
CA TYR A 200 0.25 17.85 -0.18
C TYR A 200 0.25 19.24 -0.79
N ALA A 201 -0.06 19.31 -2.07
CA ALA A 201 -0.24 20.57 -2.77
C ALA A 201 -1.41 20.53 -3.75
N SER A 202 -2.20 21.61 -3.81
CA SER A 202 -3.37 21.73 -4.69
C SER A 202 -3.56 23.16 -5.17
N ASN A 203 -4.34 23.34 -6.22
CA ASN A 203 -4.87 24.65 -6.61
C ASN A 203 -6.23 24.94 -5.96
N GLU A 204 -6.81 23.97 -5.26
CA GLU A 204 -8.07 24.08 -4.54
C GLU A 204 -7.80 24.16 -3.03
N PHE A 205 -8.63 24.92 -2.31
CA PHE A 205 -8.58 25.04 -0.85
C PHE A 205 -9.96 24.72 -0.26
N PRO A 206 -10.03 23.91 0.80
CA PRO A 206 -8.93 23.21 1.47
C PRO A 206 -8.29 22.13 0.59
N VAL A 207 -7.03 21.84 0.84
CA VAL A 207 -6.33 20.73 0.15
C VAL A 207 -6.91 19.41 0.61
N ASP A 208 -7.45 18.62 -0.32
CA ASP A 208 -7.99 17.30 -0.01
C ASP A 208 -6.84 16.27 0.10
N THR A 209 -6.57 15.82 1.31
CA THR A 209 -5.51 14.83 1.59
C THR A 209 -5.90 13.40 1.22
N ASN A 210 -7.17 13.14 0.87
CA ASN A 210 -7.60 11.83 0.37
C ASN A 210 -7.31 11.63 -1.13
N ARG A 211 -6.90 12.68 -1.81
CA ARG A 211 -6.58 12.64 -3.24
C ARG A 211 -5.09 12.38 -3.44
N PRO A 212 -4.70 11.19 -3.96
CA PRO A 212 -3.30 10.82 -4.12
C PRO A 212 -2.53 11.76 -5.06
N GLU A 213 -3.20 12.39 -6.03
CA GLU A 213 -2.62 13.39 -6.93
C GLU A 213 -2.16 14.67 -6.22
N ASN A 214 -2.61 14.92 -4.99
CA ASN A 214 -2.16 16.03 -4.18
C ASN A 214 -0.88 15.71 -3.39
N ILE A 215 -0.47 14.45 -3.28
CA ILE A 215 0.77 14.06 -2.58
C ILE A 215 1.97 14.49 -3.42
N VAL A 216 2.78 15.39 -2.89
CA VAL A 216 4.01 15.85 -3.55
C VAL A 216 5.29 15.32 -2.90
N ALA A 217 5.21 14.92 -1.63
CA ALA A 217 6.29 14.21 -0.94
C ALA A 217 5.75 13.38 0.22
N GLN A 218 6.44 12.28 0.53
CA GLN A 218 6.15 11.45 1.70
C GLN A 218 7.46 11.00 2.36
N GLY A 219 7.40 10.65 3.65
CA GLY A 219 8.57 10.21 4.39
C GLY A 219 9.55 11.33 4.73
N VAL A 220 9.11 12.58 4.71
CA VAL A 220 9.92 13.76 5.08
C VAL A 220 10.19 13.69 6.59
N ARG A 221 11.46 13.90 6.98
CA ARG A 221 11.91 13.81 8.39
C ARG A 221 12.03 15.17 9.04
N GLU A 222 12.40 16.15 8.25
CA GLU A 222 12.59 17.53 8.67
C GLU A 222 11.25 18.26 8.84
N THR A 223 11.25 19.35 9.56
CA THR A 223 10.09 20.26 9.70
C THR A 223 10.09 21.36 8.66
N SER A 224 10.70 21.09 7.51
CA SER A 224 10.73 21.97 6.35
C SER A 224 10.78 21.17 5.07
N TYR A 225 10.25 21.73 4.00
CA TYR A 225 10.28 21.14 2.66
C TYR A 225 10.33 22.26 1.61
N ILE A 226 11.09 22.04 0.54
CA ILE A 226 11.09 22.94 -0.62
C ILE A 226 10.28 22.28 -1.73
N TYR A 227 9.11 22.84 -2.00
CA TYR A 227 8.31 22.43 -3.14
C TYR A 227 8.91 23.01 -4.41
N ALA A 228 9.21 22.13 -5.38
CA ALA A 228 9.75 22.46 -6.68
C ALA A 228 8.77 21.95 -7.76
N PRO A 229 7.98 22.79 -8.41
CA PRO A 229 7.10 22.36 -9.49
C PRO A 229 7.94 21.96 -10.72
N ILE A 230 7.45 21.01 -11.52
CA ILE A 230 8.12 20.59 -12.76
C ILE A 230 8.31 21.79 -13.70
N LEU A 231 7.31 22.67 -13.77
CA LEU A 231 7.35 23.93 -14.54
C LEU A 231 6.85 25.06 -13.65
N PRO A 232 7.47 26.25 -13.63
CA PRO A 232 7.11 27.34 -12.73
C PRO A 232 5.63 27.76 -12.80
N TRP A 233 5.01 27.69 -13.99
CA TRP A 233 3.60 28.04 -14.17
C TRP A 233 2.62 26.94 -13.72
N ASN A 234 3.12 25.75 -13.36
CA ASN A 234 2.35 24.67 -12.77
C ASN A 234 2.44 24.65 -11.23
N ALA A 235 3.05 25.68 -10.63
CA ALA A 235 3.16 25.79 -9.18
C ALA A 235 1.78 25.73 -8.51
N LYS A 236 1.66 24.89 -7.49
CA LYS A 236 0.45 24.80 -6.67
C LYS A 236 0.38 25.98 -5.72
N LYS A 237 -0.86 26.36 -5.34
CA LYS A 237 -1.11 27.57 -4.53
C LYS A 237 -1.34 27.28 -3.06
N HIS A 238 -1.87 26.10 -2.75
CA HIS A 238 -2.23 25.70 -1.41
C HIS A 238 -1.51 24.43 -1.01
N PHE A 239 -1.13 24.38 0.26
CA PHE A 239 -0.33 23.29 0.81
C PHE A 239 -0.96 22.75 2.09
N ALA A 240 -0.80 21.44 2.30
CA ALA A 240 -1.14 20.79 3.55
C ALA A 240 0.01 19.90 3.99
N VAL A 241 0.18 19.78 5.30
CA VAL A 241 1.19 18.90 5.91
C VAL A 241 0.48 18.05 6.96
N THR A 242 0.69 16.75 6.89
CA THR A 242 0.26 15.78 7.91
C THR A 242 1.48 15.12 8.52
N ALA A 243 1.29 14.47 9.66
CA ALA A 243 2.28 13.59 10.28
C ALA A 243 1.79 12.14 10.19
N ILE A 244 2.69 11.21 9.93
CA ILE A 244 2.41 9.78 9.85
C ILE A 244 3.35 9.01 10.77
N ASP A 245 2.80 8.08 11.57
CA ASP A 245 3.59 7.20 12.42
C ASP A 245 4.12 5.96 11.67
N ARG A 246 4.79 5.07 12.40
CA ARG A 246 5.33 3.83 11.83
C ARG A 246 4.28 2.75 11.57
N CYS A 247 3.10 2.88 12.18
CA CYS A 247 1.97 1.99 11.95
C CYS A 247 1.07 2.47 10.80
N GLY A 248 1.38 3.63 10.21
CA GLY A 248 0.66 4.19 9.07
C GLY A 248 -0.54 5.04 9.48
N ASN A 249 -0.67 5.42 10.74
CA ASN A 249 -1.72 6.34 11.18
C ASN A 249 -1.33 7.77 10.80
N GLU A 250 -2.21 8.44 10.07
CA GLU A 250 -2.01 9.80 9.60
C GLU A 250 -2.81 10.80 10.44
N SER A 251 -2.17 11.91 10.83
CA SER A 251 -2.79 12.98 11.61
C SER A 251 -3.75 13.83 10.78
N ALA A 252 -4.52 14.69 11.45
CA ALA A 252 -5.14 15.81 10.77
C ALA A 252 -4.08 16.72 10.11
N ALA A 253 -4.47 17.43 9.04
CA ALA A 253 -3.59 18.31 8.30
C ALA A 253 -3.55 19.72 8.88
N VAL A 254 -2.35 20.35 8.91
CA VAL A 254 -2.24 21.80 8.92
C VAL A 254 -2.20 22.30 7.47
N GLN A 255 -2.95 23.35 7.16
CA GLN A 255 -3.13 23.81 5.78
C GLN A 255 -2.95 25.32 5.65
N LYS A 256 -2.51 25.75 4.45
CA LYS A 256 -2.42 27.18 4.09
C LYS A 256 -2.54 27.42 2.59
#